data_eb251ad952f5334f4e3ab745b07ed18c
#
_entry.id   eb251ad952f5334f4e3ab745b07ed18c
#
_cell.length_a   1.000
_cell.length_b   1.000
_cell.length_c   1.000
_cell.angle_alpha   90.00
_cell.angle_beta   90.00
_cell.angle_gamma   90.00
#
_symmetry.space_group_name_H-M   'P 1'
#
loop_
_entity.id
_entity.type
_entity.pdbx_description
1 polymer ?
#
loop_
_entity_poly.entity_id
_entity_poly.type
_entity_poly.pdbx_seq_one_letter_code
_entity_poly.pdbx_strand_id
1 'polypeptide(L)'
;INQIRNRARNSAYVKDFNDHSKYAANYLVNPYPADVWNQDYARQALRWETRLEKALEGERFFDLARWGIVETTMNKYITAESDNRIYYANAHFTGGKDEYYPVPNNQYGFSGGKYVQNPGYAPFN
;
A
#
# COMPACT_ATOMS: atom_id res chain seq x y z
N ILE A 1 1.39 7.51 -18.40
CA ILE A 1 1.07 6.13 -17.97
C ILE A 1 1.06 5.19 -19.19
N ASN A 2 0.26 5.43 -20.23
CA ASN A 2 0.12 4.52 -21.38
C ASN A 2 1.41 4.28 -22.17
N GLN A 3 2.33 5.24 -22.23
CA GLN A 3 3.65 5.02 -22.83
C GLN A 3 4.44 3.94 -22.09
N ILE A 4 4.41 3.95 -20.74
CA ILE A 4 5.07 2.94 -19.89
C ILE A 4 4.41 1.58 -20.09
N ARG A 5 3.07 1.52 -20.07
CA ARG A 5 2.32 0.28 -20.28
C ARG A 5 2.56 -0.32 -21.66
N ASN A 6 2.60 0.50 -22.71
CA ASN A 6 2.91 0.02 -24.05
C ASN A 6 4.33 -0.54 -24.15
N ARG A 7 5.32 0.07 -23.48
CA ARG A 7 6.66 -0.47 -23.40
C ARG A 7 6.67 -1.84 -22.68
N ALA A 8 6.00 -1.95 -21.55
CA ALA A 8 5.88 -3.20 -20.80
C ALA A 8 5.14 -4.28 -21.60
N ARG A 9 4.05 -3.92 -22.31
CA ARG A 9 3.31 -4.84 -23.18
C ARG A 9 4.15 -5.41 -24.32
N ASN A 10 5.08 -4.62 -24.83
CA ASN A 10 5.94 -5.00 -25.96
C ASN A 10 7.27 -5.63 -25.51
N SER A 11 7.48 -5.80 -24.20
CA SER A 11 8.66 -6.46 -23.66
C SER A 11 8.53 -7.99 -23.72
N ALA A 12 9.66 -8.69 -23.58
CA ALA A 12 9.67 -10.13 -23.40
C ALA A 12 9.07 -10.49 -22.03
N TYR A 13 8.08 -11.39 -22.01
CA TYR A 13 7.48 -11.89 -20.77
C TYR A 13 8.25 -13.09 -20.24
N VAL A 14 8.25 -13.23 -18.90
CA VAL A 14 8.88 -14.35 -18.22
C VAL A 14 8.19 -15.65 -18.61
N LYS A 15 8.98 -16.66 -18.90
CA LYS A 15 8.51 -18.00 -19.23
C LYS A 15 8.39 -18.87 -17.99
N ASP A 16 7.51 -19.86 -18.04
CA ASP A 16 7.40 -20.88 -17.00
C ASP A 16 8.73 -21.62 -16.85
N PHE A 17 9.12 -21.89 -15.60
CA PHE A 17 10.40 -22.53 -15.30
C PHE A 17 10.48 -23.97 -15.83
N ASN A 18 9.37 -24.70 -15.81
CA ASN A 18 9.31 -26.11 -16.22
C ASN A 18 8.90 -26.27 -17.69
N ASP A 19 8.24 -25.28 -18.30
CA ASP A 19 7.76 -25.31 -19.68
C ASP A 19 7.97 -23.95 -20.35
N HIS A 20 9.13 -23.77 -20.95
CA HIS A 20 9.49 -22.53 -21.64
C HIS A 20 8.64 -22.21 -22.87
N SER A 21 7.72 -23.07 -23.30
CA SER A 21 6.72 -22.74 -24.32
C SER A 21 5.59 -21.86 -23.77
N LYS A 22 5.38 -21.86 -22.46
CA LYS A 22 4.35 -21.12 -21.75
C LYS A 22 4.88 -19.87 -21.06
N TYR A 23 3.99 -18.94 -20.76
CA TYR A 23 4.32 -17.81 -19.89
C TYR A 23 4.14 -18.20 -18.42
N ALA A 24 4.97 -17.63 -17.54
CA ALA A 24 4.93 -17.88 -16.10
C ALA A 24 3.65 -17.37 -15.43
N ALA A 25 2.93 -16.45 -16.06
CA ALA A 25 1.67 -15.90 -15.56
C ALA A 25 0.77 -15.44 -16.71
N ASN A 26 -0.49 -15.18 -16.39
CA ASN A 26 -1.44 -14.58 -17.34
C ASN A 26 -1.20 -13.05 -17.41
N TYR A 27 -0.27 -12.61 -18.24
CA TYR A 27 0.09 -11.21 -18.39
C TYR A 27 -0.98 -10.42 -19.14
N LEU A 28 -1.64 -9.49 -18.46
CA LEU A 28 -2.64 -8.58 -19.02
C LEU A 28 -2.16 -7.12 -18.91
N VAL A 29 -1.26 -6.74 -19.81
CA VAL A 29 -0.68 -5.40 -19.84
C VAL A 29 -1.31 -4.59 -20.97
N ASN A 30 -2.50 -4.03 -20.72
CA ASN A 30 -3.20 -3.19 -21.69
C ASN A 30 -3.10 -1.70 -21.31
N PRO A 31 -3.03 -0.79 -22.28
CA PRO A 31 -3.17 0.64 -22.02
C PRO A 31 -4.55 0.95 -21.41
N TYR A 32 -4.62 1.99 -20.60
CA TYR A 32 -5.89 2.49 -20.08
C TYR A 32 -6.72 3.09 -21.22
N PRO A 33 -8.02 2.82 -21.30
CA PRO A 33 -8.89 3.35 -22.35
C PRO A 33 -9.05 4.86 -22.21
N ALA A 34 -9.04 5.57 -23.34
CA ALA A 34 -9.10 7.03 -23.37
C ALA A 34 -10.52 7.58 -23.13
N ASP A 35 -11.53 6.82 -23.53
CA ASP A 35 -12.96 7.19 -23.46
C ASP A 35 -13.52 7.30 -22.03
N VAL A 36 -12.90 6.59 -21.07
CA VAL A 36 -13.29 6.66 -19.65
C VAL A 36 -12.35 7.55 -18.81
N TRP A 37 -11.42 8.26 -19.46
CA TRP A 37 -10.39 9.02 -18.76
C TRP A 37 -10.97 10.30 -18.15
N ASN A 38 -11.09 10.31 -16.83
CA ASN A 38 -11.46 11.45 -15.99
C ASN A 38 -10.55 11.52 -14.76
N GLN A 39 -10.73 12.54 -13.92
CA GLN A 39 -9.83 12.77 -12.78
C GLN A 39 -9.80 11.59 -11.79
N ASP A 40 -10.96 11.00 -11.47
CA ASP A 40 -11.04 9.92 -10.50
C ASP A 40 -10.44 8.63 -11.06
N TYR A 41 -10.72 8.32 -12.32
CA TYR A 41 -10.09 7.21 -13.01
C TYR A 41 -8.58 7.38 -13.12
N ALA A 42 -8.11 8.59 -13.43
CA ALA A 42 -6.68 8.91 -13.48
C ALA A 42 -5.99 8.72 -12.12
N ARG A 43 -6.64 9.12 -11.02
CA ARG A 43 -6.13 8.89 -9.66
C ARG A 43 -6.04 7.39 -9.33
N GLN A 44 -7.06 6.63 -9.68
CA GLN A 44 -7.03 5.17 -9.48
C GLN A 44 -5.93 4.51 -10.31
N ALA A 45 -5.82 4.86 -11.58
CA ALA A 45 -4.76 4.37 -12.45
C ALA A 45 -3.37 4.69 -11.90
N LEU A 46 -3.13 5.93 -11.46
CA LEU A 46 -1.88 6.34 -10.84
C LEU A 46 -1.56 5.51 -9.58
N ARG A 47 -2.55 5.30 -8.71
CA ARG A 47 -2.38 4.49 -7.49
C ARG A 47 -2.03 3.04 -7.80
N TRP A 48 -2.61 2.47 -8.86
CA TRP A 48 -2.28 1.13 -9.33
C TRP A 48 -0.88 1.05 -9.92
N GLU A 49 -0.51 1.98 -10.79
CA GLU A 49 0.84 2.00 -11.37
C GLU A 49 1.91 2.18 -10.29
N THR A 50 1.69 3.10 -9.34
CA THR A 50 2.61 3.28 -8.21
C THR A 50 2.77 1.99 -7.39
N ARG A 51 1.68 1.24 -7.16
CA ARG A 51 1.74 -0.04 -6.46
C ARG A 51 2.55 -1.09 -7.24
N LEU A 52 2.40 -1.14 -8.56
CA LEU A 52 3.10 -2.11 -9.40
C LEU A 52 4.59 -1.77 -9.53
N GLU A 53 4.90 -0.51 -9.78
CA GLU A 53 6.28 -0.04 -9.96
C GLU A 53 7.11 -0.13 -8.66
N LYS A 54 6.49 0.17 -7.52
CA LYS A 54 7.15 0.15 -6.21
C LYS A 54 6.90 -1.13 -5.40
N ALA A 55 6.53 -2.22 -6.06
CA ALA A 55 6.33 -3.48 -5.39
C ALA A 55 7.63 -3.92 -4.70
N LEU A 56 7.54 -4.31 -3.42
CA LEU A 56 8.65 -4.75 -2.56
C LEU A 56 9.67 -3.66 -2.15
N GLU A 57 9.45 -2.39 -2.49
CA GLU A 57 10.30 -1.27 -2.07
C GLU A 57 9.98 -0.73 -0.66
N GLY A 58 8.93 -1.24 -0.02
CA GLY A 58 8.53 -0.82 1.34
C GLY A 58 7.79 0.52 1.42
N GLU A 59 7.56 1.21 0.31
CA GLU A 59 6.98 2.56 0.30
C GLU A 59 5.44 2.59 0.33
N ARG A 60 4.77 1.47 0.14
CA ARG A 60 3.32 1.40 -0.02
C ARG A 60 2.54 2.03 1.13
N PHE A 61 2.97 1.83 2.37
CA PHE A 61 2.33 2.38 3.55
C PHE A 61 2.35 3.91 3.54
N PHE A 62 3.49 4.49 3.24
CA PHE A 62 3.66 5.95 3.18
C PHE A 62 2.84 6.58 2.05
N ASP A 63 2.73 5.93 0.91
CA ASP A 63 1.86 6.39 -0.18
C ASP A 63 0.38 6.38 0.24
N LEU A 64 -0.09 5.33 0.90
CA LEU A 64 -1.47 5.23 1.40
C LEU A 64 -1.77 6.31 2.44
N ALA A 65 -0.86 6.57 3.37
CA ALA A 65 -0.98 7.61 4.39
C ALA A 65 -1.02 9.00 3.74
N ARG A 66 -0.09 9.29 2.83
CA ARG A 66 -0.05 10.57 2.08
C ARG A 66 -1.31 10.81 1.25
N TRP A 67 -1.92 9.77 0.71
CA TRP A 67 -3.19 9.87 -0.04
C TRP A 67 -4.44 9.89 0.84
N GLY A 68 -4.31 9.77 2.16
CA GLY A 68 -5.42 9.76 3.11
C GLY A 68 -6.35 8.54 2.97
N ILE A 69 -5.83 7.42 2.49
CA ILE A 69 -6.60 6.19 2.27
C ILE A 69 -6.04 4.97 3.00
N VAL A 70 -5.08 5.17 3.90
CA VAL A 70 -4.42 4.07 4.63
C VAL A 70 -5.41 3.29 5.47
N GLU A 71 -6.22 3.93 6.29
CA GLU A 71 -7.22 3.29 7.15
C GLU A 71 -8.18 2.41 6.35
N THR A 72 -8.82 2.99 5.32
CA THR A 72 -9.75 2.24 4.47
C THR A 72 -9.08 1.06 3.77
N THR A 73 -7.86 1.25 3.28
CA THR A 73 -7.13 0.21 2.56
C THR A 73 -6.68 -0.91 3.50
N MET A 74 -6.15 -0.56 4.67
CA MET A 74 -5.68 -1.52 5.67
C MET A 74 -6.84 -2.34 6.24
N ASN A 75 -7.96 -1.70 6.58
CA ASN A 75 -9.11 -2.42 7.10
C ASN A 75 -9.75 -3.35 6.06
N LYS A 76 -9.79 -2.96 4.78
CA LYS A 76 -10.19 -3.87 3.71
C LYS A 76 -9.27 -5.09 3.59
N TYR A 77 -7.97 -4.88 3.71
CA TYR A 77 -6.98 -5.96 3.68
C TYR A 77 -7.14 -6.89 4.89
N ILE A 78 -7.23 -6.32 6.10
CA ILE A 78 -7.44 -7.07 7.35
C ILE A 78 -8.71 -7.94 7.24
N THR A 79 -9.82 -7.37 6.78
CA THR A 79 -11.08 -8.11 6.60
C THR A 79 -10.93 -9.25 5.58
N ALA A 80 -10.27 -9.00 4.45
CA ALA A 80 -10.09 -10.03 3.41
C ALA A 80 -9.16 -11.17 3.84
N GLU A 81 -8.21 -10.90 4.75
CA GLU A 81 -7.24 -11.90 5.23
C GLU A 81 -7.63 -12.55 6.56
N SER A 82 -8.67 -12.05 7.25
CA SER A 82 -9.06 -12.54 8.57
C SER A 82 -9.43 -14.04 8.59
N ASP A 83 -10.00 -14.54 7.50
CA ASP A 83 -10.35 -15.96 7.36
C ASP A 83 -9.12 -16.85 7.10
N ASN A 84 -8.06 -16.27 6.55
CA ASN A 84 -6.83 -16.98 6.20
C ASN A 84 -5.76 -16.90 7.29
N ARG A 85 -5.82 -15.87 8.14
CA ARG A 85 -4.76 -15.54 9.10
C ARG A 85 -5.36 -15.14 10.44
N ILE A 86 -5.32 -16.05 11.40
CA ILE A 86 -5.94 -15.89 12.71
C ILE A 86 -5.55 -14.60 13.47
N TYR A 87 -4.34 -14.09 13.24
CA TYR A 87 -3.88 -12.86 13.90
C TYR A 87 -4.55 -11.59 13.36
N TYR A 88 -5.27 -11.67 12.23
CA TYR A 88 -6.10 -10.57 11.74
C TYR A 88 -7.54 -10.60 12.25
N ALA A 89 -7.99 -11.67 12.90
CA ALA A 89 -9.38 -11.82 13.33
C ALA A 89 -9.91 -10.67 14.20
N ASN A 90 -9.03 -10.08 15.03
CA ASN A 90 -9.35 -8.95 15.90
C ASN A 90 -8.52 -7.70 15.60
N ALA A 91 -7.82 -7.68 14.46
CA ALA A 91 -7.00 -6.55 14.07
C ALA A 91 -7.89 -5.45 13.48
N HIS A 92 -7.58 -4.20 13.78
CA HIS A 92 -8.23 -3.03 13.22
C HIS A 92 -7.21 -1.89 13.11
N PHE A 93 -7.20 -1.21 11.99
CA PHE A 93 -6.39 -0.03 11.77
C PHE A 93 -7.21 1.22 12.10
N THR A 94 -6.74 2.03 13.03
CA THR A 94 -7.39 3.28 13.46
C THR A 94 -6.67 4.46 12.82
N GLY A 95 -7.37 5.19 11.96
CA GLY A 95 -6.84 6.39 11.32
C GLY A 95 -6.48 7.48 12.33
N GLY A 96 -5.40 8.20 12.08
CA GLY A 96 -4.88 9.23 12.96
C GLY A 96 -4.08 8.70 14.16
N LYS A 97 -4.06 7.38 14.38
CA LYS A 97 -3.28 6.72 15.42
C LYS A 97 -2.24 5.77 14.83
N ASP A 98 -2.70 4.77 14.08
CA ASP A 98 -1.86 3.66 13.66
C ASP A 98 -0.94 4.00 12.46
N GLU A 99 -1.00 5.24 11.96
CA GLU A 99 0.01 5.82 11.08
C GLU A 99 1.30 6.16 11.81
N TYR A 100 1.28 6.21 13.13
CA TYR A 100 2.39 6.63 13.99
C TYR A 100 2.73 5.54 14.99
N TYR A 101 3.98 5.52 15.43
CA TYR A 101 4.36 4.76 16.62
C TYR A 101 4.17 5.61 17.88
N PRO A 102 3.90 5.00 19.04
CA PRO A 102 3.94 5.73 20.31
C PRO A 102 5.35 6.27 20.57
N VAL A 103 5.44 7.47 21.09
CA VAL A 103 6.72 7.99 21.60
C VAL A 103 7.11 7.18 22.84
N PRO A 104 8.29 6.54 22.90
CA PRO A 104 8.70 5.75 24.06
C PRO A 104 8.83 6.60 25.33
N ASN A 105 8.47 6.04 26.51
CA ASN A 105 8.53 6.76 27.80
C ASN A 105 9.92 7.32 28.13
N ASN A 106 10.99 6.61 27.80
CA ASN A 106 12.34 7.09 28.01
C ASN A 106 12.65 8.37 27.23
N GLN A 107 12.07 8.56 26.06
CA GLN A 107 12.24 9.79 25.26
C GLN A 107 11.56 10.99 25.92
N TYR A 108 10.46 10.79 26.63
CA TYR A 108 9.81 11.81 27.44
C TYR A 108 10.77 12.31 28.55
N GLY A 109 11.39 11.39 29.29
CA GLY A 109 12.40 11.75 30.31
C GLY A 109 13.59 12.50 29.72
N PHE A 110 14.17 12.02 28.60
CA PHE A 110 15.28 12.69 27.92
C PHE A 110 14.94 14.09 27.40
N SER A 111 13.71 14.33 27.02
CA SER A 111 13.23 15.66 26.59
C SER A 111 12.98 16.64 27.74
N GLY A 112 13.13 16.21 29.00
CA GLY A 112 12.74 17.00 30.18
C GLY A 112 11.23 17.24 30.24
N GLY A 113 10.43 16.28 29.82
CA GLY A 113 8.96 16.36 29.85
C GLY A 113 8.34 17.20 28.72
N LYS A 114 9.11 17.52 27.67
CA LYS A 114 8.63 18.41 26.60
C LYS A 114 7.90 17.69 25.48
N TYR A 115 8.12 16.38 25.31
CA TYR A 115 7.44 15.60 24.27
C TYR A 115 5.99 15.36 24.63
N VAL A 116 5.14 15.43 23.63
CA VAL A 116 3.73 15.06 23.71
C VAL A 116 3.54 13.71 23.00
N GLN A 117 2.73 12.86 23.58
CA GLN A 117 2.44 11.55 23.01
C GLN A 117 1.65 11.69 21.70
N ASN A 118 1.90 10.78 20.75
CA ASN A 118 1.13 10.75 19.51
C ASN A 118 -0.35 10.45 19.79
N PRO A 119 -1.26 10.97 18.95
CA PRO A 119 -2.71 10.80 19.14
C PRO A 119 -3.11 9.31 19.28
N GLY A 120 -4.08 9.05 20.15
CA GLY A 120 -4.64 7.71 20.37
C GLY A 120 -3.82 6.77 21.26
N TYR A 121 -2.62 7.16 21.68
CA TYR A 121 -1.80 6.42 22.64
C TYR A 121 -1.95 6.97 24.05
N ALA A 122 -1.70 6.12 25.05
CA ALA A 122 -1.75 6.53 26.46
C ALA A 122 -0.74 7.67 26.73
N PRO A 123 -1.12 8.69 27.53
CA PRO A 123 -0.18 9.73 27.93
C PRO A 123 1.02 9.14 28.69
N PHE A 124 2.10 9.90 28.78
CA PHE A 124 3.25 9.53 29.59
C PHE A 124 2.89 9.45 31.07
N ASN A 125 3.43 8.44 31.76
CA ASN A 125 3.32 8.26 33.21
C ASN A 125 4.48 8.94 33.93
#